data_427d4c8abfe23db7fe2320c2254aa925
#
_entry.id   427d4c8abfe23db7fe2320c2254aa925
#
_cell.length_a   1.000
_cell.length_b   1.000
_cell.length_c   1.000
_cell.angle_alpha   90.00
_cell.angle_beta   90.00
_cell.angle_gamma   90.00
#
_symmetry.space_group_name_H-M   'P 1'
#
loop_
_entity.id
_entity.type
_entity.pdbx_description
1 polymer ?
#
loop_
_entity_poly.entity_id
_entity_poly.type
_entity_poly.pdbx_seq_one_letter_code
_entity_poly.pdbx_strand_id
1 'polypeptide(L)'
;MAEYTIVSVADVPDQAAEVGMDPEHFEIRFLRESLGLRNFSVTFERFGGGWQPPQGHPHRRGHRHTIQEEVYFLVSGHAQGKFDGEVVDIEPWTAVRVAPQTARSFRAAGDEDAVFVTIGAPQAGPDDVEFIPDYWTD
;
A
#
# COMPACT_ATOMS: atom_id res chain seq x y z
N MET A 1 30.34 11.34 -15.35
CA MET A 1 29.54 10.13 -15.61
C MET A 1 28.21 10.22 -14.89
N ALA A 2 27.13 9.92 -15.57
CA ALA A 2 25.81 9.94 -14.93
C ALA A 2 25.66 8.76 -13.96
N GLU A 3 24.99 9.00 -12.84
CA GLU A 3 24.64 7.97 -11.86
C GLU A 3 23.13 7.85 -11.81
N TYR A 4 22.62 6.70 -12.25
CA TYR A 4 21.19 6.42 -12.23
C TYR A 4 20.95 4.92 -12.19
N THR A 5 19.75 4.52 -11.77
CA THR A 5 19.32 3.13 -11.75
C THR A 5 17.95 3.02 -12.41
N ILE A 6 17.81 2.05 -13.29
CA ILE A 6 16.52 1.76 -13.96
C ILE A 6 16.11 0.35 -13.57
N VAL A 7 14.86 0.21 -13.10
CA VAL A 7 14.30 -1.08 -12.72
C VAL A 7 12.89 -1.18 -13.29
N SER A 8 12.61 -2.31 -13.95
CA SER A 8 11.23 -2.66 -14.30
C SER A 8 10.52 -3.20 -13.07
N VAL A 9 9.31 -2.70 -12.79
CA VAL A 9 8.52 -3.18 -11.66
C VAL A 9 8.29 -4.70 -11.76
N ALA A 10 8.10 -5.22 -12.97
CA ALA A 10 7.88 -6.65 -13.19
C ALA A 10 9.08 -7.52 -12.77
N ASP A 11 10.27 -6.94 -12.71
CA ASP A 11 11.50 -7.66 -12.31
C ASP A 11 11.76 -7.60 -10.80
N VAL A 12 10.98 -6.82 -10.05
CA VAL A 12 11.05 -6.74 -8.59
C VAL A 12 10.14 -7.83 -8.01
N PRO A 13 10.60 -8.62 -7.03
CA PRO A 13 9.77 -9.71 -6.49
C PRO A 13 8.45 -9.20 -5.91
N ASP A 14 7.37 -9.94 -6.19
CA ASP A 14 6.09 -9.76 -5.51
C ASP A 14 6.19 -10.39 -4.12
N GLN A 15 6.00 -9.59 -3.08
CA GLN A 15 6.12 -10.03 -1.70
C GLN A 15 4.78 -10.09 -0.97
N ALA A 16 3.68 -10.28 -1.70
CA ALA A 16 2.35 -10.38 -1.09
C ALA A 16 2.29 -11.43 0.00
N ALA A 17 2.80 -12.64 -0.25
CA ALA A 17 2.80 -13.72 0.74
C ALA A 17 3.65 -13.38 1.96
N GLU A 18 4.81 -12.76 1.75
CA GLU A 18 5.75 -12.39 2.83
C GLU A 18 5.17 -11.34 3.77
N VAL A 19 4.32 -10.45 3.26
CA VAL A 19 3.62 -9.47 4.12
C VAL A 19 2.30 -10.02 4.67
N GLY A 20 2.01 -11.30 4.46
CA GLY A 20 0.82 -11.96 5.02
C GLY A 20 -0.46 -11.72 4.22
N MET A 21 -0.36 -11.33 2.96
CA MET A 21 -1.50 -11.09 2.08
C MET A 21 -1.68 -12.24 1.10
N ASP A 22 -2.88 -12.36 0.55
CA ASP A 22 -3.22 -13.38 -0.44
C ASP A 22 -2.75 -12.94 -1.83
N PRO A 23 -1.76 -13.63 -2.45
CA PRO A 23 -1.22 -13.23 -3.76
C PRO A 23 -2.26 -13.27 -4.89
N GLU A 24 -3.36 -13.99 -4.73
CA GLU A 24 -4.43 -14.00 -5.74
C GLU A 24 -5.11 -12.64 -5.85
N HIS A 25 -5.18 -11.88 -4.74
CA HIS A 25 -5.94 -10.64 -4.68
C HIS A 25 -5.10 -9.42 -4.32
N PHE A 26 -3.79 -9.57 -4.21
CA PHE A 26 -2.90 -8.48 -3.82
C PHE A 26 -1.52 -8.70 -4.38
N GLU A 27 -0.89 -7.62 -4.79
CA GLU A 27 0.49 -7.60 -5.26
C GLU A 27 1.22 -6.43 -4.61
N ILE A 28 2.44 -6.67 -4.13
CA ILE A 28 3.27 -5.62 -3.55
C ILE A 28 4.73 -5.83 -3.94
N ARG A 29 5.34 -4.79 -4.48
CA ARG A 29 6.74 -4.81 -4.92
C ARG A 29 7.46 -3.60 -4.35
N PHE A 30 8.44 -3.88 -3.50
CA PHE A 30 9.24 -2.87 -2.82
C PHE A 30 10.42 -2.50 -3.71
N LEU A 31 10.45 -1.23 -4.17
CA LEU A 31 11.47 -0.78 -5.12
C LEU A 31 12.69 -0.14 -4.47
N ARG A 32 12.65 0.12 -3.16
CA ARG A 32 13.73 0.84 -2.48
C ARG A 32 15.09 0.19 -2.68
N GLU A 33 15.19 -1.10 -2.39
CA GLU A 33 16.46 -1.83 -2.48
C GLU A 33 16.92 -1.95 -3.92
N SER A 34 16.03 -2.34 -4.83
CA SER A 34 16.35 -2.50 -6.25
C SER A 34 16.83 -1.20 -6.90
N LEU A 35 16.28 -0.06 -6.48
CA LEU A 35 16.68 1.25 -6.96
C LEU A 35 17.87 1.85 -6.19
N GLY A 36 18.21 1.30 -5.03
CA GLY A 36 19.26 1.85 -4.18
C GLY A 36 18.88 3.16 -3.49
N LEU A 37 17.59 3.32 -3.15
CA LEU A 37 17.10 4.54 -2.50
C LEU A 37 17.56 4.61 -1.04
N ARG A 38 17.95 5.80 -0.59
CA ARG A 38 18.43 6.05 0.78
C ARG A 38 17.47 6.87 1.63
N ASN A 39 16.78 7.84 1.01
CA ASN A 39 16.05 8.87 1.74
C ASN A 39 14.55 8.67 1.76
N PHE A 40 14.03 7.76 0.97
CA PHE A 40 12.60 7.46 0.90
C PHE A 40 12.41 6.06 0.31
N SER A 41 11.19 5.54 0.43
CA SER A 41 10.79 4.27 -0.20
C SER A 41 9.77 4.53 -1.30
N VAL A 42 9.77 3.65 -2.29
CA VAL A 42 8.75 3.61 -3.34
C VAL A 42 8.26 2.17 -3.43
N THR A 43 6.94 2.01 -3.40
CA THR A 43 6.30 0.69 -3.40
C THR A 43 5.19 0.68 -4.44
N PHE A 44 5.15 -0.40 -5.22
CA PHE A 44 4.03 -0.67 -6.13
C PHE A 44 3.06 -1.61 -5.42
N GLU A 45 1.76 -1.30 -5.46
CA GLU A 45 0.72 -2.12 -4.85
C GLU A 45 -0.47 -2.25 -5.79
N ARG A 46 -1.00 -3.47 -5.91
CA ARG A 46 -2.23 -3.71 -6.67
C ARG A 46 -3.22 -4.43 -5.76
N PHE A 47 -4.39 -3.85 -5.61
CA PHE A 47 -5.50 -4.43 -4.86
C PHE A 47 -6.49 -5.03 -5.85
N GLY A 48 -6.80 -6.32 -5.70
CA GLY A 48 -7.75 -7.00 -6.57
C GLY A 48 -9.15 -6.47 -6.39
N GLY A 49 -9.83 -6.22 -7.52
CA GLY A 49 -11.24 -5.85 -7.54
C GLY A 49 -12.16 -7.06 -7.67
N GLY A 50 -13.46 -6.82 -7.55
CA GLY A 50 -14.48 -7.82 -7.82
C GLY A 50 -14.62 -8.91 -6.76
N TRP A 51 -14.09 -8.72 -5.56
CA TRP A 51 -14.23 -9.67 -4.47
C TRP A 51 -14.32 -8.95 -3.13
N GLN A 52 -14.81 -9.66 -2.13
CA GLN A 52 -14.87 -9.13 -0.77
C GLN A 52 -14.26 -10.15 0.19
N PRO A 53 -13.19 -9.76 0.92
CA PRO A 53 -12.56 -10.69 1.86
C PRO A 53 -13.51 -11.04 3.01
N PRO A 54 -13.54 -12.31 3.44
CA PRO A 54 -14.33 -12.68 4.60
C PRO A 54 -13.77 -12.06 5.87
N GLN A 55 -14.61 -12.00 6.90
CA GLN A 55 -14.20 -11.51 8.20
C GLN A 55 -12.99 -12.29 8.72
N GLY A 56 -12.03 -11.61 9.31
CA GLY A 56 -10.79 -12.20 9.80
C GLY A 56 -9.70 -12.33 8.74
N HIS A 57 -10.02 -12.10 7.47
CA HIS A 57 -9.04 -12.20 6.38
C HIS A 57 -8.00 -11.07 6.45
N PRO A 58 -6.71 -11.36 6.15
CA PRO A 58 -5.65 -10.33 6.21
C PRO A 58 -5.93 -9.07 5.38
N HIS A 59 -6.69 -9.18 4.30
CA HIS A 59 -7.05 -8.03 3.46
C HIS A 59 -8.00 -7.04 4.14
N ARG A 60 -8.56 -7.41 5.30
CA ARG A 60 -9.37 -6.49 6.11
C ARG A 60 -8.57 -5.70 7.12
N ARG A 61 -7.28 -6.00 7.26
CA ARG A 61 -6.46 -5.31 8.24
C ARG A 61 -6.07 -3.91 7.77
N GLY A 62 -5.86 -3.02 8.72
CA GLY A 62 -5.22 -1.75 8.52
C GLY A 62 -3.88 -1.70 9.22
N HIS A 63 -3.23 -0.55 9.15
CA HIS A 63 -1.99 -0.33 9.89
C HIS A 63 -1.78 1.16 10.17
N ARG A 64 -0.86 1.42 11.07
CA ARG A 64 -0.33 2.76 11.34
C ARG A 64 1.17 2.69 11.51
N HIS A 65 1.83 3.81 11.41
CA HIS A 65 3.26 3.91 11.63
C HIS A 65 3.56 4.78 12.84
N THR A 66 4.74 4.59 13.43
CA THR A 66 5.21 5.46 14.51
C THR A 66 5.69 6.79 13.95
N ILE A 67 6.55 6.77 12.91
CA ILE A 67 7.14 7.98 12.35
C ILE A 67 7.06 8.08 10.83
N GLN A 68 6.76 7.00 10.11
CA GLN A 68 6.79 7.03 8.65
C GLN A 68 5.60 7.79 8.09
N GLU A 69 5.86 8.94 7.46
CA GLU A 69 4.90 9.64 6.63
C GLU A 69 4.85 9.00 5.26
N GLU A 70 3.64 8.85 4.69
CA GLU A 70 3.46 8.22 3.40
C GLU A 70 2.55 9.03 2.49
N VAL A 71 2.79 8.92 1.19
CA VAL A 71 1.88 9.38 0.13
C VAL A 71 1.48 8.18 -0.70
N TYR A 72 0.18 7.97 -0.83
CA TYR A 72 -0.41 6.95 -1.69
C TYR A 72 -0.96 7.62 -2.95
N PHE A 73 -0.46 7.22 -4.09
CA PHE A 73 -0.90 7.77 -5.37
C PHE A 73 -1.64 6.70 -6.15
N LEU A 74 -2.93 6.92 -6.42
CA LEU A 74 -3.73 5.98 -7.22
C LEU A 74 -3.46 6.22 -8.70
N VAL A 75 -2.89 5.21 -9.35
CA VAL A 75 -2.50 5.29 -10.76
C VAL A 75 -3.64 4.85 -11.68
N SER A 76 -4.34 3.78 -11.32
CA SER A 76 -5.44 3.25 -12.12
C SER A 76 -6.48 2.56 -11.25
N GLY A 77 -7.68 2.41 -11.80
CA GLY A 77 -8.81 1.87 -11.08
C GLY A 77 -9.45 2.91 -10.14
N HIS A 78 -10.38 2.46 -9.32
CA HIS A 78 -11.01 3.26 -8.28
C HIS A 78 -10.79 2.55 -6.94
N ALA A 79 -10.62 3.32 -5.89
CA ALA A 79 -10.31 2.77 -4.58
C ALA A 79 -11.12 3.44 -3.48
N GLN A 80 -11.14 2.81 -2.34
CA GLN A 80 -11.56 3.42 -1.08
C GLN A 80 -10.40 3.35 -0.10
N GLY A 81 -10.21 4.42 0.64
CA GLY A 81 -9.33 4.47 1.78
C GLY A 81 -10.12 4.64 3.06
N LYS A 82 -9.64 4.04 4.13
CA LYS A 82 -10.22 4.22 5.47
C LYS A 82 -9.15 4.81 6.37
N PHE A 83 -9.43 5.99 6.93
CA PHE A 83 -8.47 6.76 7.74
C PHE A 83 -9.08 7.07 9.10
N ASP A 84 -8.56 6.47 10.17
CA ASP A 84 -9.10 6.58 11.52
C ASP A 84 -10.62 6.37 11.56
N GLY A 85 -11.10 5.41 10.76
CA GLY A 85 -12.52 5.08 10.69
C GLY A 85 -13.32 5.81 9.61
N GLU A 86 -12.78 6.85 9.00
CA GLU A 86 -13.45 7.59 7.91
C GLU A 86 -13.17 6.93 6.56
N VAL A 87 -14.20 6.55 5.83
CA VAL A 87 -14.11 5.97 4.50
C VAL A 87 -14.22 7.05 3.43
N VAL A 88 -13.25 7.09 2.52
CA VAL A 88 -13.15 8.08 1.46
C VAL A 88 -12.98 7.39 0.12
N ASP A 89 -13.74 7.84 -0.89
CA ASP A 89 -13.55 7.39 -2.26
C ASP A 89 -12.33 8.07 -2.87
N ILE A 90 -11.53 7.30 -3.62
CA ILE A 90 -10.31 7.78 -4.25
C ILE A 90 -10.38 7.50 -5.74
N GLU A 91 -10.29 8.56 -6.53
CA GLU A 91 -10.28 8.50 -7.98
C GLU A 91 -8.85 8.37 -8.52
N PRO A 92 -8.65 7.86 -9.76
CA PRO A 92 -7.32 7.80 -10.35
C PRO A 92 -6.68 9.19 -10.45
N TRP A 93 -5.36 9.20 -10.41
CA TRP A 93 -4.53 10.41 -10.43
C TRP A 93 -4.70 11.29 -9.19
N THR A 94 -5.09 10.69 -8.08
CA THR A 94 -5.25 11.35 -6.78
C THR A 94 -4.13 10.89 -5.85
N ALA A 95 -3.49 11.83 -5.17
CA ALA A 95 -2.48 11.56 -4.16
C ALA A 95 -3.07 11.80 -2.77
N VAL A 96 -2.82 10.88 -1.85
CA VAL A 96 -3.29 10.97 -0.47
C VAL A 96 -2.07 10.95 0.45
N ARG A 97 -1.87 12.02 1.21
CA ARG A 97 -0.87 12.04 2.27
C ARG A 97 -1.48 11.46 3.53
N VAL A 98 -0.78 10.56 4.18
CA VAL A 98 -1.22 9.98 5.44
C VAL A 98 -0.17 10.25 6.52
N ALA A 99 -0.59 10.89 7.61
CA ALA A 99 0.27 11.10 8.76
C ALA A 99 0.66 9.76 9.41
N PRO A 100 1.83 9.66 10.05
CA PRO A 100 2.33 8.39 10.56
C PRO A 100 1.32 7.62 11.39
N GLN A 101 0.75 8.24 12.41
CA GLN A 101 -0.10 7.54 13.38
C GLN A 101 -1.57 7.43 12.97
N THR A 102 -1.94 7.96 11.82
CA THR A 102 -3.28 7.75 11.26
C THR A 102 -3.43 6.30 10.82
N ALA A 103 -4.38 5.59 11.39
CA ALA A 103 -4.70 4.24 10.94
C ALA A 103 -5.24 4.28 9.52
N ARG A 104 -4.73 3.41 8.64
CA ARG A 104 -5.15 3.40 7.24
C ARG A 104 -5.29 2.00 6.70
N SER A 105 -6.17 1.89 5.71
CA SER A 105 -6.27 0.73 4.84
C SER A 105 -6.87 1.17 3.52
N PHE A 106 -6.59 0.41 2.47
CA PHE A 106 -7.11 0.68 1.12
C PHE A 106 -7.72 -0.58 0.55
N ARG A 107 -8.64 -0.41 -0.39
CA ARG A 107 -9.22 -1.51 -1.16
C ARG A 107 -9.69 -1.01 -2.52
N ALA A 108 -9.76 -1.91 -3.49
CA ALA A 108 -10.39 -1.59 -4.77
C ALA A 108 -11.89 -1.33 -4.56
N ALA A 109 -12.41 -0.36 -5.28
CA ALA A 109 -13.85 -0.06 -5.30
C ALA A 109 -14.43 -0.51 -6.63
N GLY A 110 -15.18 -1.62 -6.63
CA GLY A 110 -15.78 -2.19 -7.83
C GLY A 110 -15.02 -3.38 -8.38
N ASP A 111 -15.16 -3.63 -9.68
CA ASP A 111 -14.68 -4.86 -10.32
C ASP A 111 -13.25 -4.75 -10.84
N GLU A 112 -12.74 -3.54 -11.02
CA GLU A 112 -11.38 -3.32 -11.51
C GLU A 112 -10.37 -3.33 -10.38
N ASP A 113 -9.15 -3.77 -10.67
CA ASP A 113 -8.04 -3.66 -9.74
C ASP A 113 -7.69 -2.19 -9.51
N ALA A 114 -7.26 -1.86 -8.30
CA ALA A 114 -6.72 -0.55 -7.95
C ALA A 114 -5.21 -0.64 -7.84
N VAL A 115 -4.51 0.22 -8.57
CA VAL A 115 -3.04 0.24 -8.59
C VAL A 115 -2.54 1.52 -7.95
N PHE A 116 -1.73 1.36 -6.91
CA PHE A 116 -1.09 2.45 -6.18
C PHE A 116 0.41 2.46 -6.36
N VAL A 117 0.98 3.66 -6.34
CA VAL A 117 2.39 3.88 -6.03
C VAL A 117 2.43 4.59 -4.69
N THR A 118 3.16 4.03 -3.74
CA THR A 118 3.29 4.57 -2.39
C THR A 118 4.71 5.07 -2.18
N ILE A 119 4.83 6.29 -1.69
CA ILE A 119 6.12 6.91 -1.37
C ILE A 119 6.14 7.14 0.13
N GLY A 120 7.19 6.65 0.79
CA GLY A 120 7.31 6.73 2.24
C GLY A 120 8.62 7.32 2.69
N ALA A 121 8.58 8.09 3.77
CA ALA A 121 9.77 8.49 4.50
C ALA A 121 10.45 7.24 5.12
N PRO A 122 11.69 7.34 5.59
CA PRO A 122 12.33 6.21 6.26
C PRO A 122 11.55 5.78 7.50
N GLN A 123 11.47 4.47 7.71
CA GLN A 123 10.89 3.89 8.93
C GLN A 123 11.86 4.01 10.11
N ALA A 124 11.32 4.02 11.33
CA ALA A 124 12.13 3.99 12.56
C ALA A 124 12.78 2.63 12.78
N GLY A 125 12.39 1.60 12.02
CA GLY A 125 12.86 0.23 12.17
C GLY A 125 11.70 -0.74 12.00
N PRO A 126 11.90 -2.04 12.27
CA PRO A 126 10.84 -3.04 12.07
C PRO A 126 9.61 -2.83 12.97
N ASP A 127 9.77 -2.10 14.08
CA ASP A 127 8.67 -1.80 15.00
C ASP A 127 7.89 -0.53 14.63
N ASP A 128 8.21 0.09 13.49
CA ASP A 128 7.51 1.31 13.06
C ASP A 128 6.06 1.05 12.67
N VAL A 129 5.71 -0.18 12.28
CA VAL A 129 4.38 -0.52 11.81
C VAL A 129 3.59 -1.28 12.89
N GLU A 130 2.32 -0.90 13.08
CA GLU A 130 1.35 -1.61 13.91
C GLU A 130 0.17 -2.03 13.05
N PHE A 131 -0.11 -3.33 12.99
CA PHE A 131 -1.23 -3.87 12.24
C PHE A 131 -2.50 -3.90 13.09
N ILE A 132 -3.64 -3.60 12.44
CA ILE A 132 -4.97 -3.54 13.08
C ILE A 132 -5.85 -4.57 12.36
N PRO A 133 -6.14 -5.73 12.99
CA PRO A 133 -6.99 -6.74 12.37
C PRO A 133 -8.43 -6.24 12.23
N ASP A 134 -9.13 -6.75 11.22
CA ASP A 134 -10.54 -6.43 10.95
C ASP A 134 -10.84 -4.93 10.93
N TYR A 135 -9.93 -4.14 10.39
CA TYR A 135 -10.11 -2.70 10.27
C TYR A 135 -11.29 -2.35 9.35
N TRP A 136 -11.45 -3.07 8.24
CA TRP A 136 -12.67 -3.02 7.44
C TRP A 136 -13.72 -3.89 8.12
N THR A 137 -14.87 -3.30 8.41
CA THR A 137 -15.92 -3.92 9.22
C THR A 137 -17.21 -4.23 8.45
N ASP A 138 -17.33 -3.73 7.23
CA ASP A 138 -18.50 -3.94 6.38
C ASP A 138 -18.42 -5.19 5.50
#